data_43c0b059989cd74622753e8fab05143a
#
_entry.id   43c0b059989cd74622753e8fab05143a
#
_cell.length_a   1.000
_cell.length_b   1.000
_cell.length_c   1.000
_cell.angle_alpha   90.00
_cell.angle_beta   90.00
_cell.angle_gamma   90.00
#
_symmetry.space_group_name_H-M   'P 1'
#
loop_
_entity.id
_entity.type
_entity.pdbx_description
1 polymer ?
#
loop_
_entity_poly.entity_id
_entity_poly.type
_entity_poly.pdbx_seq_one_letter_code
_entity_poly.pdbx_strand_id
1 'polypeptide(L)'
;MSQPPNQPPQPGGFGAPQDPPPPGFGAPTPPPPQGPPSGPPPQPGYGYPQQPGPYGQPQPGQPGQPQPGQPGPYGQQPGPYNSGPYAAQPQQPGPYGQQPGYGYPQQQFPGAPGTPPPGGSGSRNPFKGKPALAVGAAVAALLVIGGSVWAVTATGGDDKDKKPVAGKSDDPKPSGSGGAPVNPGDGSGDGGEDPDDLNEGRQAGESKVLWYKEAPDAPGSGADAPGMWVTGDTAVKAAYKQVFAYGVGDGKPAWDPITFPEEICAVTPQKTAADKIVVVHMSGSSDRAKCNQMQEIDLATGAKGWKGEVDDGELFDTTLSVELNVSGNVMMVGRSQSGTAYDVTSGKKLYDKKRYGDACFPAGFATGPTSIVQVASCGAGGNNEHDELQGLDPKTGKVLWTYKYEKGWRVERAYSVDPLVVYATNEDKKVWNISTFTSKGTVLEQVGVDETFAPECGWAILDRDLQGCEGVAVAANTLYLPTEATTGANEIVAIDLATGKEKWRAKSPADESMIPMKVEGDQLIAYVRPSYDAGGQIVSIATGGSSHEPAKLLQNPQGVADIENSFYSKDIDWVDGRFYISTTRLTGNDESKEKLMLAFGK
;
A
#
# COMPACT_ATOMS: atom_id res chain seq x y z
N MET A 1 -65.55 -35.40 -25.72
CA MET A 1 -65.25 -36.83 -25.92
C MET A 1 -63.84 -36.92 -26.48
N SER A 2 -62.92 -37.47 -25.71
CA SER A 2 -61.79 -38.28 -26.08
C SER A 2 -60.78 -38.24 -24.93
N GLN A 3 -60.55 -39.39 -24.33
CA GLN A 3 -59.65 -39.66 -23.19
C GLN A 3 -58.18 -39.57 -23.59
N PRO A 4 -57.27 -39.33 -22.62
CA PRO A 4 -55.85 -39.43 -22.85
C PRO A 4 -55.31 -40.87 -22.70
N PRO A 5 -54.22 -41.24 -23.36
CA PRO A 5 -53.69 -42.59 -23.35
C PRO A 5 -52.73 -42.90 -22.18
N ASN A 6 -52.71 -44.18 -21.90
CA ASN A 6 -52.07 -44.93 -20.82
C ASN A 6 -50.58 -44.73 -20.61
N GLN A 7 -50.20 -44.88 -19.32
CA GLN A 7 -48.82 -45.09 -18.84
C GLN A 7 -48.30 -46.50 -19.20
N PRO A 8 -46.99 -46.64 -19.48
CA PRO A 8 -46.36 -47.97 -19.59
C PRO A 8 -45.93 -48.53 -18.23
N PRO A 9 -45.81 -49.84 -18.11
CA PRO A 9 -45.58 -50.56 -16.84
C PRO A 9 -44.11 -50.49 -16.39
N GLN A 10 -43.89 -50.51 -15.06
CA GLN A 10 -42.60 -50.64 -14.41
C GLN A 10 -41.99 -52.05 -14.61
N PRO A 11 -40.64 -52.17 -14.80
CA PRO A 11 -39.94 -53.45 -14.72
C PRO A 11 -39.58 -53.82 -13.26
N GLY A 12 -39.77 -55.09 -12.96
CA GLY A 12 -39.55 -55.70 -11.66
C GLY A 12 -38.10 -55.72 -11.22
N GLY A 13 -37.92 -55.71 -9.88
CA GLY A 13 -36.67 -55.79 -9.21
C GLY A 13 -35.93 -57.12 -9.36
N PHE A 14 -34.61 -56.98 -9.50
CA PHE A 14 -33.66 -58.08 -9.21
C PHE A 14 -32.87 -57.72 -7.97
N GLY A 15 -32.85 -58.65 -7.00
CA GLY A 15 -32.13 -58.51 -5.74
C GLY A 15 -30.60 -58.47 -5.96
N ALA A 16 -29.97 -57.59 -5.19
CA ALA A 16 -28.54 -57.52 -5.10
C ALA A 16 -27.97 -58.68 -4.26
N PRO A 17 -26.78 -59.20 -4.57
CA PRO A 17 -26.07 -60.18 -3.73
C PRO A 17 -25.56 -59.51 -2.47
N GLN A 18 -25.68 -60.20 -1.33
CA GLN A 18 -25.10 -59.80 -0.05
C GLN A 18 -23.60 -60.10 -0.05
N ASP A 19 -22.80 -59.07 0.26
CA ASP A 19 -21.40 -59.23 0.57
C ASP A 19 -21.22 -59.83 1.99
N PRO A 20 -20.16 -60.65 2.21
CA PRO A 20 -19.87 -61.25 3.50
C PRO A 20 -19.27 -60.16 4.45
N PRO A 21 -19.47 -60.28 5.78
CA PRO A 21 -18.99 -59.32 6.76
C PRO A 21 -17.45 -59.31 6.85
N PRO A 22 -16.83 -58.14 7.07
CA PRO A 22 -15.38 -58.05 7.24
C PRO A 22 -14.92 -58.69 8.57
N PRO A 23 -13.67 -59.23 8.65
CA PRO A 23 -13.15 -59.83 9.85
C PRO A 23 -12.90 -58.83 10.95
N GLY A 24 -13.31 -59.19 12.19
CA GLY A 24 -13.23 -58.35 13.38
C GLY A 24 -11.80 -57.95 13.74
N PHE A 25 -11.62 -56.70 14.08
CA PHE A 25 -10.41 -56.20 14.71
C PHE A 25 -10.32 -56.72 16.13
N GLY A 26 -9.21 -57.44 16.44
CA GLY A 26 -8.87 -57.90 17.78
C GLY A 26 -8.59 -56.72 18.72
N ALA A 27 -8.99 -56.91 19.98
CA ALA A 27 -8.74 -55.96 21.06
C ALA A 27 -7.25 -55.67 21.26
N PRO A 28 -6.87 -54.46 21.65
CA PRO A 28 -5.48 -54.09 21.91
C PRO A 28 -4.98 -54.78 23.19
N THR A 29 -3.80 -55.37 23.12
CA THR A 29 -3.06 -55.91 24.26
C THR A 29 -2.57 -54.79 25.16
N PRO A 30 -2.60 -54.95 26.50
CA PRO A 30 -2.08 -53.95 27.43
C PRO A 30 -0.56 -53.82 27.32
N PRO A 31 -0.01 -52.62 27.54
CA PRO A 31 1.42 -52.37 27.48
C PRO A 31 2.17 -53.00 28.67
N PRO A 32 3.46 -53.37 28.52
CA PRO A 32 4.26 -53.92 29.61
C PRO A 32 4.56 -52.86 30.68
N PRO A 33 4.84 -53.28 31.94
CA PRO A 33 5.07 -52.38 33.05
C PRO A 33 6.35 -51.53 32.87
N GLN A 34 6.23 -50.21 33.08
CA GLN A 34 7.33 -49.29 33.05
C GLN A 34 8.23 -49.45 34.28
N GLY A 35 9.54 -49.55 34.04
CA GLY A 35 10.55 -49.44 35.09
C GLY A 35 10.69 -48.01 35.66
N PRO A 36 11.39 -47.80 36.77
CA PRO A 36 11.47 -46.52 37.46
C PRO A 36 12.20 -45.46 36.66
N PRO A 37 11.84 -44.16 36.83
CA PRO A 37 12.39 -43.06 36.00
C PRO A 37 13.87 -42.80 36.33
N SER A 38 14.70 -42.86 35.32
CA SER A 38 16.04 -42.29 35.33
C SER A 38 15.97 -40.77 35.23
N GLY A 39 16.80 -40.09 36.02
CA GLY A 39 16.81 -38.64 36.21
C GLY A 39 16.96 -37.81 34.94
N PRO A 40 16.71 -36.48 35.04
CA PRO A 40 16.62 -35.59 33.88
C PRO A 40 17.97 -35.42 33.17
N PRO A 41 17.96 -35.26 31.83
CA PRO A 41 19.16 -34.94 31.06
C PRO A 41 19.66 -33.52 31.36
N PRO A 42 20.96 -33.22 31.23
CA PRO A 42 21.49 -31.90 31.48
C PRO A 42 21.00 -30.89 30.42
N GLN A 43 20.48 -29.77 30.88
CA GLN A 43 20.10 -28.62 30.05
C GLN A 43 21.34 -28.01 29.35
N PRO A 44 21.23 -27.56 28.10
CA PRO A 44 22.21 -26.69 27.47
C PRO A 44 22.17 -25.32 28.16
N GLY A 45 23.32 -24.87 28.63
CA GLY A 45 23.45 -23.54 29.27
C GLY A 45 23.26 -22.42 28.27
N TYR A 46 22.24 -21.61 28.47
CA TYR A 46 22.11 -20.30 27.88
C TYR A 46 23.09 -19.36 28.59
N GLY A 47 24.11 -18.88 27.86
CA GLY A 47 25.00 -17.83 28.32
C GLY A 47 24.24 -16.50 28.42
N TYR A 48 24.14 -15.97 29.62
CA TYR A 48 23.73 -14.58 29.84
C TYR A 48 24.80 -13.62 29.34
N PRO A 49 24.46 -12.46 28.75
CA PRO A 49 25.42 -11.40 28.47
C PRO A 49 25.91 -10.82 29.80
N GLN A 50 27.22 -10.77 29.99
CA GLN A 50 27.86 -10.10 31.12
C GLN A 50 27.63 -8.60 31.05
N GLN A 51 27.22 -8.00 32.16
CA GLN A 51 27.27 -6.55 32.40
C GLN A 51 28.70 -6.03 32.31
N PRO A 52 28.92 -4.82 31.76
CA PRO A 52 30.23 -4.17 31.79
C PRO A 52 30.57 -3.75 33.21
N GLY A 53 31.73 -4.17 33.71
CA GLY A 53 32.32 -3.73 34.96
C GLY A 53 32.93 -2.32 34.85
N PRO A 54 33.21 -1.66 35.99
CA PRO A 54 33.56 -0.24 36.03
C PRO A 54 34.95 0.06 35.52
N TYR A 55 35.08 1.22 34.90
CA TYR A 55 36.25 1.83 34.32
C TYR A 55 37.45 1.87 35.32
N GLY A 56 38.58 1.25 34.91
CA GLY A 56 39.89 1.49 35.50
C GLY A 56 40.55 2.72 34.87
N GLN A 57 41.03 3.60 35.70
CA GLN A 57 41.79 4.82 35.35
C GLN A 57 43.09 4.50 34.59
N PRO A 58 43.52 5.30 33.62
CA PRO A 58 44.84 5.18 33.01
C PRO A 58 45.88 5.97 33.80
N GLN A 59 47.01 5.33 34.12
CA GLN A 59 48.23 5.95 34.61
C GLN A 59 49.06 6.52 33.46
N PRO A 60 49.77 7.65 33.63
CA PRO A 60 50.55 8.28 32.58
C PRO A 60 51.96 7.68 32.44
N GLY A 61 52.31 7.28 31.23
CA GLY A 61 53.64 6.84 30.82
C GLY A 61 54.35 7.91 30.01
N GLN A 62 55.63 8.09 30.33
CA GLN A 62 56.55 9.12 29.86
C GLN A 62 56.89 9.07 28.34
N PRO A 63 57.44 10.17 27.78
CA PRO A 63 57.65 10.35 26.35
C PRO A 63 58.97 9.78 25.84
N GLY A 64 58.94 9.09 24.71
CA GLY A 64 60.12 8.67 23.95
C GLY A 64 60.30 9.53 22.69
N GLN A 65 61.54 9.94 22.47
CA GLN A 65 62.02 10.84 21.44
C GLN A 65 61.99 10.26 20.00
N PRO A 66 62.10 11.10 18.99
CA PRO A 66 61.98 10.70 17.58
C PRO A 66 63.33 10.39 16.91
N GLN A 67 63.31 9.54 15.89
CA GLN A 67 64.40 9.44 14.92
C GLN A 67 63.88 9.41 13.47
N PRO A 68 64.64 10.00 12.52
CA PRO A 68 64.18 10.35 11.20
C PRO A 68 64.61 9.36 10.10
N GLY A 69 63.90 9.30 9.03
CA GLY A 69 64.27 8.53 7.83
C GLY A 69 63.54 8.97 6.59
N GLN A 70 64.22 9.53 5.79
CA GLN A 70 64.28 10.21 4.50
C GLN A 70 63.50 9.63 3.27
N PRO A 71 63.58 10.28 2.09
CA PRO A 71 62.43 10.75 1.29
C PRO A 71 62.43 10.23 -0.15
N GLY A 72 61.43 10.62 -0.91
CA GLY A 72 61.54 10.67 -2.35
C GLY A 72 60.22 10.53 -3.12
N PRO A 73 60.18 11.01 -4.38
CA PRO A 73 59.82 12.38 -4.70
C PRO A 73 58.74 12.50 -5.86
N TYR A 74 58.41 13.77 -6.18
CA TYR A 74 57.76 14.31 -7.41
C TYR A 74 56.25 14.17 -7.53
N GLY A 75 55.47 15.16 -7.91
CA GLY A 75 55.73 16.49 -8.38
C GLY A 75 54.48 17.29 -8.67
N GLN A 76 54.64 18.53 -8.49
CA GLN A 76 54.15 19.70 -9.23
C GLN A 76 52.70 20.20 -9.10
N GLN A 77 52.69 21.37 -8.48
CA GLN A 77 51.76 22.52 -8.55
C GLN A 77 51.79 23.21 -9.96
N PRO A 78 50.92 24.25 -10.31
CA PRO A 78 50.81 25.50 -9.52
C PRO A 78 49.40 26.16 -9.41
N GLY A 79 49.24 27.03 -8.42
CA GLY A 79 48.27 28.04 -8.10
C GLY A 79 48.23 29.26 -9.07
N PRO A 80 47.99 30.55 -8.73
CA PRO A 80 47.40 31.14 -7.53
C PRO A 80 46.39 32.29 -7.86
N TYR A 81 45.80 33.01 -6.86
CA TYR A 81 45.62 34.46 -6.66
C TYR A 81 44.42 34.71 -5.72
N ASN A 82 44.62 35.20 -4.56
CA ASN A 82 44.80 36.53 -3.97
C ASN A 82 43.48 37.31 -3.89
N SER A 83 42.98 37.83 -2.79
CA SER A 83 43.54 38.73 -1.79
C SER A 83 42.50 38.97 -0.67
N GLY A 84 42.99 39.13 0.59
CA GLY A 84 42.24 39.49 1.78
C GLY A 84 41.92 41.01 1.86
N PRO A 85 41.90 41.71 3.02
CA PRO A 85 42.12 41.31 4.43
C PRO A 85 41.17 42.02 5.48
N TYR A 86 41.50 41.88 6.78
CA TYR A 86 41.23 42.62 8.05
C TYR A 86 40.33 41.91 9.04
N ALA A 87 40.87 41.35 10.05
CA ALA A 87 41.33 41.82 11.37
C ALA A 87 40.17 42.17 12.30
N ALA A 88 39.98 41.54 13.46
CA ALA A 88 40.69 41.64 14.69
C ALA A 88 40.05 40.75 15.79
N GLN A 89 40.90 40.02 16.51
CA GLN A 89 40.69 39.58 17.91
C GLN A 89 40.99 40.77 18.85
N PRO A 90 40.68 40.77 20.18
CA PRO A 90 41.11 39.74 21.11
C PRO A 90 40.30 39.51 22.43
N GLN A 91 40.68 38.44 23.12
CA GLN A 91 40.87 38.26 24.57
C GLN A 91 39.77 37.72 25.47
N GLN A 92 40.09 36.54 26.02
CA GLN A 92 39.66 35.99 27.33
C GLN A 92 40.21 36.79 28.50
N PRO A 93 39.65 36.63 29.74
CA PRO A 93 40.05 35.55 30.63
C PRO A 93 38.95 34.98 31.57
N GLY A 94 39.11 33.74 32.07
CA GLY A 94 38.38 33.17 33.20
C GLY A 94 39.01 33.62 34.55
N PRO A 95 38.81 33.00 35.72
CA PRO A 95 38.05 31.81 36.13
C PRO A 95 37.31 31.93 37.52
N TYR A 96 36.82 30.77 38.08
CA TYR A 96 36.33 30.48 39.47
C TYR A 96 34.87 30.91 39.77
N GLY A 97 33.96 30.08 40.29
CA GLY A 97 33.99 29.05 41.25
C GLY A 97 32.61 28.84 41.88
N GLN A 98 32.29 27.62 42.23
CA GLN A 98 31.34 27.16 43.26
C GLN A 98 29.83 27.24 43.11
N GLN A 99 29.20 26.06 43.14
CA GLN A 99 27.84 25.73 43.61
C GLN A 99 27.67 26.13 45.10
N PRO A 100 26.47 26.24 45.71
CA PRO A 100 25.30 25.37 45.52
C PRO A 100 23.90 26.03 45.70
N GLY A 101 22.82 25.30 45.36
CA GLY A 101 21.63 25.24 46.22
C GLY A 101 20.34 25.94 45.82
N TYR A 102 19.31 25.16 45.54
CA TYR A 102 17.88 25.33 45.87
C TYR A 102 17.17 26.68 45.62
N GLY A 103 16.01 26.58 44.96
CA GLY A 103 14.94 27.53 45.16
C GLY A 103 14.06 27.81 43.93
N TYR A 104 12.90 27.20 43.87
CA TYR A 104 11.78 27.67 43.04
C TYR A 104 11.27 29.00 43.55
N PRO A 105 10.79 29.91 42.69
CA PRO A 105 9.74 30.83 43.06
C PRO A 105 8.45 30.57 42.26
N GLN A 106 7.37 30.28 43.00
CA GLN A 106 6.00 30.46 42.58
C GLN A 106 5.73 31.93 42.29
N GLN A 107 5.06 32.22 41.15
CA GLN A 107 4.37 33.49 40.96
C GLN A 107 2.89 33.29 41.23
N GLN A 108 2.42 34.05 42.23
CA GLN A 108 1.02 34.21 42.62
C GLN A 108 0.29 35.16 41.66
N PHE A 109 -0.93 34.78 41.30
CA PHE A 109 -1.95 35.73 40.83
C PHE A 109 -3.03 35.91 41.88
N PRO A 110 -3.59 37.10 42.06
CA PRO A 110 -4.51 37.40 43.13
C PRO A 110 -5.97 37.31 42.72
N GLY A 111 -6.80 36.81 43.65
CA GLY A 111 -8.18 37.25 43.85
C GLY A 111 -9.30 36.35 43.39
N ALA A 112 -9.78 35.47 44.25
CA ALA A 112 -11.16 34.99 44.24
C ALA A 112 -11.75 34.99 45.66
N PRO A 113 -13.02 35.33 45.86
CA PRO A 113 -13.63 35.20 47.17
C PRO A 113 -14.49 33.97 47.31
N GLY A 114 -14.35 33.30 48.48
CA GLY A 114 -15.46 32.67 49.24
C GLY A 114 -15.89 31.28 48.89
N THR A 115 -15.35 30.31 49.65
CA THR A 115 -15.96 29.00 49.85
C THR A 115 -16.85 28.98 51.13
N PRO A 116 -17.85 28.12 51.19
CA PRO A 116 -18.25 27.42 52.43
C PRO A 116 -18.07 25.87 52.28
N PRO A 117 -18.05 25.17 53.46
CA PRO A 117 -17.36 23.90 53.62
C PRO A 117 -18.23 22.64 53.35
N PRO A 118 -17.68 21.41 53.59
CA PRO A 118 -17.95 20.26 52.74
C PRO A 118 -19.05 19.32 53.28
N GLY A 119 -19.67 18.62 52.34
CA GLY A 119 -20.62 17.54 52.65
C GLY A 119 -20.68 16.51 51.51
N GLY A 120 -20.14 15.32 51.78
CA GLY A 120 -20.69 14.05 51.37
C GLY A 120 -20.59 13.60 49.92
N SER A 121 -19.59 12.77 49.62
CA SER A 121 -19.62 11.55 48.78
C SER A 121 -20.55 11.49 47.56
N GLY A 122 -19.93 11.35 46.40
CA GLY A 122 -20.62 10.96 45.19
C GLY A 122 -19.81 11.28 43.93
N SER A 123 -18.75 10.54 43.67
CA SER A 123 -18.04 10.59 42.41
C SER A 123 -18.98 10.23 41.28
N ARG A 124 -19.49 11.22 40.58
CA ARG A 124 -20.11 11.06 39.26
C ARG A 124 -19.12 11.41 38.18
N ASN A 125 -18.53 10.38 37.64
CA ASN A 125 -17.72 10.48 36.41
C ASN A 125 -18.63 10.98 35.27
N PRO A 126 -18.41 12.17 34.68
CA PRO A 126 -19.27 12.73 33.64
C PRO A 126 -19.27 11.96 32.32
N PHE A 127 -18.39 10.96 32.18
CA PHE A 127 -18.27 10.14 30.96
C PHE A 127 -19.03 8.79 31.04
N LYS A 128 -19.71 8.49 32.13
CA LYS A 128 -20.49 7.26 32.21
C LYS A 128 -21.84 7.43 31.52
N GLY A 129 -21.90 7.03 30.24
CA GLY A 129 -23.16 6.98 29.49
C GLY A 129 -23.18 7.56 28.08
N LYS A 130 -22.05 8.01 27.54
CA LYS A 130 -21.98 8.50 26.14
C LYS A 130 -20.68 8.04 25.45
N PRO A 131 -20.60 6.79 24.99
CA PRO A 131 -19.40 6.28 24.32
C PRO A 131 -19.05 7.05 23.02
N ALA A 132 -20.03 7.69 22.37
CA ALA A 132 -19.82 8.49 21.18
C ALA A 132 -18.93 9.74 21.37
N LEU A 133 -18.85 10.28 22.58
CA LEU A 133 -18.01 11.44 22.87
C LEU A 133 -16.53 11.09 23.06
N ALA A 134 -16.23 9.86 23.50
CA ALA A 134 -14.85 9.40 23.69
C ALA A 134 -14.16 9.13 22.35
N VAL A 135 -14.88 8.56 21.37
CA VAL A 135 -14.37 8.30 20.03
C VAL A 135 -14.15 9.60 19.26
N GLY A 136 -15.06 10.57 19.40
CA GLY A 136 -14.92 11.89 18.80
C GLY A 136 -13.72 12.68 19.32
N ALA A 137 -13.38 12.51 20.61
CA ALA A 137 -12.21 13.18 21.19
C ALA A 137 -10.88 12.60 20.69
N ALA A 138 -10.83 11.29 20.43
CA ALA A 138 -9.64 10.65 19.88
C ALA A 138 -9.36 11.06 18.42
N VAL A 139 -10.42 11.13 17.59
CA VAL A 139 -10.29 11.57 16.19
C VAL A 139 -9.95 13.08 16.11
N ALA A 140 -10.54 13.90 16.99
CA ALA A 140 -10.21 15.33 17.05
C ALA A 140 -8.77 15.58 17.52
N ALA A 141 -8.22 14.73 18.41
CA ALA A 141 -6.83 14.83 18.85
C ALA A 141 -5.85 14.47 17.73
N LEU A 142 -6.18 13.49 16.88
CA LEU A 142 -5.35 13.13 15.72
C LEU A 142 -5.35 14.21 14.64
N LEU A 143 -6.49 14.89 14.42
CA LEU A 143 -6.56 16.02 13.48
C LEU A 143 -5.77 17.25 13.95
N VAL A 144 -5.71 17.49 15.28
CA VAL A 144 -4.91 18.58 15.84
C VAL A 144 -3.41 18.29 15.74
N ILE A 145 -2.98 17.03 15.87
CA ILE A 145 -1.57 16.64 15.73
C ILE A 145 -1.15 16.67 14.24
N GLY A 146 -2.01 16.27 13.32
CA GLY A 146 -1.76 16.37 11.87
C GLY A 146 -1.70 17.83 11.38
N GLY A 147 -2.54 18.71 11.92
CA GLY A 147 -2.57 20.13 11.57
C GLY A 147 -1.39 20.95 12.11
N SER A 148 -0.78 20.54 13.23
CA SER A 148 0.32 21.30 13.83
C SER A 148 1.69 21.07 13.15
N VAL A 149 1.87 20.00 12.38
CA VAL A 149 3.10 19.78 11.60
C VAL A 149 3.11 20.65 10.32
N TRP A 150 1.94 21.05 9.81
CA TRP A 150 1.81 21.92 8.62
C TRP A 150 1.97 23.43 8.90
N ALA A 151 1.75 23.86 10.14
CA ALA A 151 1.78 25.28 10.49
C ALA A 151 3.19 25.86 10.75
N VAL A 152 4.26 25.06 10.77
CA VAL A 152 5.63 25.51 11.09
C VAL A 152 6.43 25.92 9.85
N THR A 153 5.94 25.64 8.62
CA THR A 153 6.69 25.97 7.38
C THR A 153 6.16 27.19 6.62
N ALA A 154 5.14 27.89 7.14
CA ALA A 154 4.48 29.01 6.42
C ALA A 154 4.53 30.35 7.16
N THR A 155 5.66 30.75 7.73
CA THR A 155 5.86 32.14 8.18
C THR A 155 7.26 32.62 7.89
N GLY A 156 7.38 33.47 6.88
CA GLY A 156 8.60 34.25 6.62
C GLY A 156 8.52 35.16 5.42
N GLY A 157 8.14 36.41 5.62
CA GLY A 157 8.65 37.52 4.84
C GLY A 157 7.67 38.32 3.95
N ASP A 158 7.08 39.34 4.54
CA ASP A 158 6.59 40.56 3.83
C ASP A 158 7.73 41.20 3.00
N ASP A 159 7.45 41.62 1.78
CA ASP A 159 7.76 42.97 1.35
C ASP A 159 7.00 43.37 0.07
N LYS A 160 6.67 44.67 0.04
CA LYS A 160 5.73 45.37 -0.82
C LYS A 160 6.32 45.83 -2.16
N ASP A 161 5.41 45.95 -3.11
CA ASP A 161 5.39 46.91 -4.23
C ASP A 161 6.47 46.91 -5.30
N LYS A 162 6.04 46.52 -6.51
CA LYS A 162 6.11 47.36 -7.72
C LYS A 162 5.49 46.69 -8.94
N LYS A 163 4.54 47.36 -9.58
CA LYS A 163 4.04 47.05 -10.94
C LYS A 163 5.11 47.34 -11.98
N PRO A 164 5.20 46.57 -13.03
CA PRO A 164 5.83 46.99 -14.28
C PRO A 164 4.82 47.25 -15.41
N VAL A 165 5.18 48.22 -16.18
CA VAL A 165 4.55 48.76 -17.37
C VAL A 165 4.80 47.87 -18.57
N ALA A 166 3.82 47.77 -19.48
CA ALA A 166 3.88 47.10 -20.75
C ALA A 166 4.93 47.69 -21.71
N GLY A 167 5.65 46.81 -22.40
CA GLY A 167 6.45 47.17 -23.57
C GLY A 167 6.22 46.13 -24.67
N LYS A 168 5.57 46.57 -25.76
CA LYS A 168 5.49 45.84 -27.02
C LYS A 168 6.86 45.83 -27.71
N SER A 169 7.23 44.76 -28.31
CA SER A 169 8.13 44.76 -29.48
C SER A 169 7.90 43.55 -30.39
N ASP A 170 7.91 43.84 -31.64
CA ASP A 170 7.52 43.11 -32.82
C ASP A 170 8.40 41.88 -33.15
N ASP A 171 7.80 40.96 -33.90
CA ASP A 171 8.34 39.78 -34.57
C ASP A 171 9.63 40.04 -35.38
N PRO A 172 10.44 38.99 -35.58
CA PRO A 172 10.38 38.33 -36.87
C PRO A 172 10.39 36.79 -36.83
N LYS A 173 9.54 36.23 -37.65
CA LYS A 173 9.42 34.84 -38.05
C LYS A 173 10.71 34.32 -38.68
N PRO A 174 11.18 33.13 -38.32
CA PRO A 174 11.85 32.26 -39.23
C PRO A 174 11.02 31.00 -39.55
N SER A 175 10.91 30.80 -40.79
CA SER A 175 10.44 29.65 -41.51
C SER A 175 11.34 28.43 -41.28
N GLY A 176 10.73 27.29 -41.04
CA GLY A 176 11.32 26.08 -41.54
C GLY A 176 11.49 24.92 -40.60
N SER A 177 10.92 23.85 -40.98
CA SER A 177 11.12 22.45 -40.61
C SER A 177 10.17 21.91 -39.55
N GLY A 178 9.17 21.17 -40.06
CA GLY A 178 8.21 20.45 -39.25
C GLY A 178 8.86 19.28 -38.53
N GLY A 179 9.08 19.46 -37.27
CA GLY A 179 9.10 18.36 -36.32
C GLY A 179 7.69 18.28 -35.73
N ALA A 180 7.10 17.10 -35.67
CA ALA A 180 5.85 16.89 -34.98
C ALA A 180 6.02 17.34 -33.52
N PRO A 181 5.00 17.98 -32.89
CA PRO A 181 5.14 18.41 -31.52
C PRO A 181 5.29 17.20 -30.61
N VAL A 182 6.39 17.19 -29.90
CA VAL A 182 6.64 16.28 -28.78
C VAL A 182 5.57 16.54 -27.73
N ASN A 183 5.04 15.49 -27.13
CA ASN A 183 4.06 15.59 -26.06
C ASN A 183 4.67 16.31 -24.83
N PRO A 184 4.23 17.51 -24.48
CA PRO A 184 4.80 18.29 -23.37
C PRO A 184 4.26 17.91 -21.99
N GLY A 185 3.87 16.66 -21.77
CA GLY A 185 3.36 16.20 -20.48
C GLY A 185 1.86 16.46 -20.25
N ASP A 186 1.09 16.77 -21.29
CA ASP A 186 -0.36 16.92 -21.23
C ASP A 186 -1.12 15.59 -21.39
N GLY A 187 -0.40 14.47 -21.51
CA GLY A 187 -0.99 13.16 -21.74
C GLY A 187 -1.54 12.95 -23.15
N SER A 188 -1.41 13.92 -24.04
CA SER A 188 -2.02 13.90 -25.38
C SER A 188 -1.04 13.53 -26.51
N GLY A 189 0.12 12.98 -26.18
CA GLY A 189 1.14 12.59 -27.17
C GLY A 189 0.64 11.64 -28.25
N ASP A 190 1.20 11.76 -29.43
CA ASP A 190 0.84 10.96 -30.60
C ASP A 190 1.35 9.50 -30.55
N GLY A 191 2.13 9.13 -29.53
CA GLY A 191 2.62 7.77 -29.29
C GLY A 191 3.60 7.25 -30.36
N GLY A 192 4.08 8.10 -31.26
CA GLY A 192 4.75 7.65 -32.45
C GLY A 192 6.26 7.60 -32.43
N GLU A 193 6.90 8.46 -31.66
CA GLU A 193 8.37 8.53 -31.60
C GLU A 193 8.82 8.60 -30.13
N ASP A 194 9.97 8.00 -29.84
CA ASP A 194 10.66 8.08 -28.56
C ASP A 194 11.60 9.30 -28.61
N PRO A 195 11.18 10.50 -28.15
CA PRO A 195 12.01 11.70 -28.25
C PRO A 195 13.22 11.67 -27.32
N ASP A 196 13.20 10.84 -26.28
CA ASP A 196 14.32 10.61 -25.38
C ASP A 196 15.18 9.42 -25.82
N ASP A 197 14.78 8.74 -26.93
CA ASP A 197 15.41 7.54 -27.46
C ASP A 197 15.71 6.47 -26.39
N LEU A 198 14.68 6.15 -25.61
CA LEU A 198 14.79 5.19 -24.49
C LEU A 198 15.20 3.78 -24.93
N ASN A 199 15.26 3.54 -26.23
CA ASN A 199 15.78 2.31 -26.83
C ASN A 199 17.25 2.45 -27.30
N GLU A 200 17.88 3.61 -27.18
CA GLU A 200 19.29 3.80 -27.52
C GLU A 200 20.18 2.89 -26.67
N GLY A 201 21.14 2.27 -27.27
CA GLY A 201 22.07 1.37 -26.60
C GLY A 201 21.47 0.03 -26.14
N ARG A 202 20.22 -0.26 -26.47
CA ARG A 202 19.56 -1.53 -26.13
C ARG A 202 20.38 -2.74 -26.59
N GLN A 203 20.62 -3.67 -25.68
CA GLN A 203 21.40 -4.86 -25.91
C GLN A 203 20.57 -5.99 -26.54
N ALA A 204 21.26 -6.96 -27.17
CA ALA A 204 20.58 -8.16 -27.68
C ALA A 204 19.94 -8.95 -26.53
N GLY A 205 18.64 -9.24 -26.65
CA GLY A 205 17.87 -9.95 -25.63
C GLY A 205 17.11 -9.05 -24.67
N GLU A 206 17.35 -7.75 -24.68
CA GLU A 206 16.51 -6.79 -23.98
C GLU A 206 15.19 -6.52 -24.71
N SER A 207 14.13 -6.26 -23.97
CA SER A 207 12.84 -5.81 -24.48
C SER A 207 12.94 -4.38 -25.04
N LYS A 208 11.90 -3.92 -25.68
CA LYS A 208 11.78 -2.52 -26.10
C LYS A 208 10.95 -1.75 -25.09
N VAL A 209 11.26 -0.48 -24.89
CA VAL A 209 10.25 0.49 -24.50
C VAL A 209 9.35 0.66 -25.72
N LEU A 210 8.12 0.17 -25.63
CA LEU A 210 7.12 0.29 -26.69
C LEU A 210 6.67 1.74 -26.83
N TRP A 211 6.46 2.37 -25.69
CA TRP A 211 6.10 3.78 -25.56
C TRP A 211 6.24 4.22 -24.09
N TYR A 212 6.30 5.52 -23.88
CA TYR A 212 6.20 6.14 -22.56
C TYR A 212 5.31 7.39 -22.61
N LYS A 213 4.87 7.84 -21.45
CA LYS A 213 4.09 9.07 -21.27
C LYS A 213 4.69 9.90 -20.16
N GLU A 214 4.72 11.20 -20.39
CA GLU A 214 5.06 12.19 -19.36
C GLU A 214 3.85 12.50 -18.51
N ALA A 215 4.09 12.93 -17.27
CA ALA A 215 3.04 13.33 -16.36
C ALA A 215 2.41 14.67 -16.79
N PRO A 216 1.12 14.88 -16.52
CA PRO A 216 0.53 16.20 -16.66
C PRO A 216 1.11 17.16 -15.60
N ASP A 217 1.06 18.45 -15.88
CA ASP A 217 1.43 19.48 -14.92
C ASP A 217 0.65 19.30 -13.61
N ALA A 218 1.37 19.26 -12.51
CA ALA A 218 0.82 19.08 -11.17
C ALA A 218 1.28 20.24 -10.26
N PRO A 219 0.56 20.53 -9.16
CA PRO A 219 1.00 21.53 -8.20
C PRO A 219 2.36 21.19 -7.61
N GLY A 220 3.19 22.18 -7.27
CA GLY A 220 4.49 21.97 -6.63
C GLY A 220 4.43 21.22 -5.26
N SER A 221 3.23 21.03 -4.71
CA SER A 221 2.98 20.13 -3.57
C SER A 221 2.84 18.66 -3.95
N GLY A 222 2.86 18.36 -5.24
CA GLY A 222 2.55 17.04 -5.79
C GLY A 222 1.05 16.82 -5.96
N ALA A 223 0.70 15.70 -6.60
CA ALA A 223 -0.68 15.26 -6.79
C ALA A 223 -0.75 13.73 -6.87
N ASP A 224 -1.92 13.17 -6.62
CA ASP A 224 -2.13 11.74 -6.77
C ASP A 224 -2.31 11.34 -8.24
N ALA A 225 -1.83 10.16 -8.59
CA ALA A 225 -2.00 9.53 -9.89
C ALA A 225 -2.54 8.09 -9.69
N PRO A 226 -3.76 7.93 -9.12
CA PRO A 226 -4.27 6.65 -8.72
C PRO A 226 -4.76 5.82 -9.90
N GLY A 227 -4.55 4.52 -9.84
CA GLY A 227 -5.12 3.53 -10.76
C GLY A 227 -4.46 3.49 -12.14
N MET A 228 -4.22 2.26 -12.54
CA MET A 228 -3.78 1.87 -13.88
C MET A 228 -4.61 0.66 -14.31
N TRP A 229 -5.21 0.72 -15.49
CA TRP A 229 -6.04 -0.38 -15.99
C TRP A 229 -5.62 -0.73 -17.41
N VAL A 230 -5.35 -2.00 -17.64
CA VAL A 230 -5.03 -2.50 -18.97
C VAL A 230 -6.19 -3.38 -19.44
N THR A 231 -6.72 -3.08 -20.63
CA THR A 231 -7.69 -3.90 -21.37
C THR A 231 -6.96 -4.63 -22.50
N GLY A 232 -7.70 -5.33 -23.38
CA GLY A 232 -7.09 -5.94 -24.58
C GLY A 232 -6.41 -4.93 -25.49
N ASP A 233 -6.96 -3.71 -25.62
CA ASP A 233 -6.54 -2.71 -26.62
C ASP A 233 -6.04 -1.40 -26.01
N THR A 234 -6.39 -1.09 -24.74
CA THR A 234 -6.08 0.18 -24.11
C THR A 234 -5.39 0.03 -22.76
N ALA A 235 -4.41 0.88 -22.50
CA ALA A 235 -3.82 1.13 -21.21
C ALA A 235 -4.30 2.50 -20.71
N VAL A 236 -4.97 2.52 -19.56
CA VAL A 236 -5.62 3.71 -19.01
C VAL A 236 -4.96 4.10 -17.72
N LYS A 237 -4.71 5.40 -17.54
CA LYS A 237 -4.08 5.97 -16.34
C LYS A 237 -4.82 7.20 -15.86
N ALA A 238 -5.14 7.26 -14.57
CA ALA A 238 -5.61 8.48 -13.94
C ALA A 238 -4.43 9.24 -13.29
N ALA A 239 -4.40 10.55 -13.45
CA ALA A 239 -3.39 11.40 -12.85
C ALA A 239 -3.91 12.81 -12.64
N TYR A 240 -3.75 13.35 -11.43
CA TYR A 240 -4.19 14.67 -11.02
C TYR A 240 -5.67 14.92 -11.35
N LYS A 241 -5.96 15.67 -12.41
CA LYS A 241 -7.33 16.00 -12.84
C LYS A 241 -7.77 15.29 -14.11
N GLN A 242 -6.99 14.32 -14.59
CA GLN A 242 -7.22 13.75 -15.91
C GLN A 242 -7.18 12.23 -15.89
N VAL A 243 -7.89 11.64 -16.83
CA VAL A 243 -7.80 10.21 -17.16
C VAL A 243 -7.40 10.11 -18.63
N PHE A 244 -6.32 9.38 -18.89
CA PHE A 244 -5.71 9.18 -20.19
C PHE A 244 -5.87 7.73 -20.65
N ALA A 245 -6.00 7.51 -21.96
CA ALA A 245 -5.99 6.17 -22.53
C ALA A 245 -5.07 6.10 -23.75
N TYR A 246 -4.32 5.04 -23.81
CA TYR A 246 -3.31 4.80 -24.83
C TYR A 246 -3.48 3.42 -25.45
N GLY A 247 -3.25 3.29 -26.73
CA GLY A 247 -3.17 2.00 -27.41
C GLY A 247 -2.04 1.16 -26.82
N VAL A 248 -2.32 -0.08 -26.43
CA VAL A 248 -1.34 -0.96 -25.75
C VAL A 248 -0.09 -1.24 -26.61
N GLY A 249 -0.20 -1.14 -27.95
CA GLY A 249 0.89 -1.45 -28.87
C GLY A 249 1.78 -0.27 -29.21
N ASP A 250 1.22 0.93 -29.35
CA ASP A 250 1.92 2.11 -29.89
C ASP A 250 1.82 3.37 -29.01
N GLY A 251 1.09 3.29 -27.91
CA GLY A 251 0.91 4.40 -26.98
C GLY A 251 0.14 5.59 -27.54
N LYS A 252 -0.45 5.51 -28.76
CA LYS A 252 -1.27 6.60 -29.26
C LYS A 252 -2.52 6.77 -28.40
N PRO A 253 -3.04 8.01 -28.27
CA PRO A 253 -4.30 8.23 -27.60
C PRO A 253 -5.39 7.33 -28.16
N ALA A 254 -6.02 6.52 -27.31
CA ALA A 254 -7.16 5.68 -27.71
C ALA A 254 -8.45 6.49 -27.76
N TRP A 255 -8.55 7.52 -26.91
CA TRP A 255 -9.61 8.52 -26.85
C TRP A 255 -9.08 9.79 -26.21
N ASP A 256 -9.82 10.91 -26.37
CA ASP A 256 -9.44 12.22 -25.83
C ASP A 256 -9.37 12.19 -24.29
N PRO A 257 -8.39 12.82 -23.67
CA PRO A 257 -8.25 12.85 -22.21
C PRO A 257 -9.53 13.37 -21.53
N ILE A 258 -9.95 12.67 -20.49
CA ILE A 258 -11.10 13.09 -19.69
C ILE A 258 -10.58 14.01 -18.59
N THR A 259 -10.96 15.29 -18.65
CA THR A 259 -10.59 16.27 -17.63
C THR A 259 -11.73 16.47 -16.62
N PHE A 260 -11.37 16.53 -15.34
CA PHE A 260 -12.22 16.83 -14.20
C PHE A 260 -11.97 18.27 -13.72
N PRO A 261 -12.96 18.91 -13.08
CA PRO A 261 -12.78 20.28 -12.57
C PRO A 261 -11.78 20.33 -11.41
N GLU A 262 -11.70 19.27 -10.62
CA GLU A 262 -10.85 19.16 -9.44
C GLU A 262 -10.08 17.84 -9.43
N GLU A 263 -9.13 17.75 -8.50
CA GLU A 263 -8.21 16.59 -8.36
C GLU A 263 -8.96 15.29 -8.15
N ILE A 264 -8.49 14.24 -8.81
CA ILE A 264 -8.94 12.86 -8.60
C ILE A 264 -8.35 12.39 -7.28
N CYS A 265 -9.21 11.99 -6.35
CA CYS A 265 -8.86 11.60 -5.00
C CYS A 265 -9.07 10.12 -4.71
N ALA A 266 -9.86 9.42 -5.52
CA ALA A 266 -10.02 7.97 -5.43
C ALA A 266 -10.51 7.38 -6.74
N VAL A 267 -10.22 6.11 -6.96
CA VAL A 267 -10.68 5.35 -8.13
C VAL A 267 -11.02 3.92 -7.70
N THR A 268 -11.84 3.21 -8.48
CA THR A 268 -11.98 1.77 -8.31
C THR A 268 -10.70 1.09 -8.80
N PRO A 269 -9.95 0.38 -7.95
CA PRO A 269 -8.73 -0.32 -8.40
C PRO A 269 -9.05 -1.45 -9.39
N GLN A 270 -10.23 -2.09 -9.25
CA GLN A 270 -10.69 -3.12 -10.17
C GLN A 270 -11.66 -2.52 -11.19
N LYS A 271 -11.60 -3.00 -12.43
CA LYS A 271 -12.61 -2.75 -13.43
C LYS A 271 -13.68 -3.85 -13.40
N THR A 272 -14.91 -3.53 -13.82
CA THR A 272 -15.95 -4.55 -14.02
C THR A 272 -15.64 -5.42 -15.24
N ALA A 273 -16.37 -6.53 -15.39
CA ALA A 273 -16.27 -7.38 -16.58
C ALA A 273 -16.66 -6.66 -17.90
N ALA A 274 -17.33 -5.51 -17.81
CA ALA A 274 -17.68 -4.65 -18.93
C ALA A 274 -16.71 -3.45 -19.07
N ASP A 275 -15.51 -3.53 -18.53
CA ASP A 275 -14.47 -2.50 -18.55
C ASP A 275 -14.95 -1.12 -18.04
N LYS A 276 -15.79 -1.14 -16.99
CA LYS A 276 -16.26 0.06 -16.30
C LYS A 276 -15.46 0.30 -15.03
N ILE A 277 -15.14 1.57 -14.79
CA ILE A 277 -14.56 2.06 -13.54
C ILE A 277 -15.36 3.24 -13.01
N VAL A 278 -15.12 3.60 -11.77
CA VAL A 278 -15.60 4.85 -11.17
C VAL A 278 -14.42 5.64 -10.67
N VAL A 279 -14.39 6.91 -11.06
CA VAL A 279 -13.43 7.92 -10.58
C VAL A 279 -14.17 8.83 -9.63
N VAL A 280 -13.53 9.16 -8.51
CA VAL A 280 -14.01 10.17 -7.56
C VAL A 280 -13.05 11.34 -7.57
N HIS A 281 -13.59 12.54 -7.73
CA HIS A 281 -12.81 13.76 -7.66
C HIS A 281 -13.29 14.68 -6.53
N MET A 282 -12.43 15.59 -6.13
CA MET A 282 -12.74 16.56 -5.09
C MET A 282 -13.92 17.45 -5.49
N SER A 283 -14.70 17.89 -4.50
CA SER A 283 -15.83 18.81 -4.70
C SER A 283 -15.40 20.27 -4.88
N GLY A 284 -14.13 20.57 -4.67
CA GLY A 284 -13.54 21.91 -4.78
C GLY A 284 -12.06 21.87 -4.43
N SER A 285 -11.42 23.05 -4.44
CA SER A 285 -9.97 23.22 -4.20
C SER A 285 -9.64 23.70 -2.77
N SER A 286 -10.61 23.80 -1.87
CA SER A 286 -10.37 24.24 -0.49
C SER A 286 -9.98 23.08 0.42
N ASP A 287 -9.30 23.35 1.54
CA ASP A 287 -8.95 22.38 2.57
C ASP A 287 -10.16 21.65 3.19
N ARG A 288 -11.37 22.11 2.91
CA ARG A 288 -12.63 21.47 3.33
C ARG A 288 -13.36 20.78 2.19
N ALA A 289 -12.75 20.74 1.01
CA ALA A 289 -13.32 20.01 -0.10
C ALA A 289 -13.41 18.52 0.24
N LYS A 290 -14.38 17.85 -0.36
CA LYS A 290 -14.68 16.44 -0.10
C LYS A 290 -14.31 15.61 -1.32
N CYS A 291 -13.77 14.44 -1.08
CA CYS A 291 -13.56 13.41 -2.08
C CYS A 291 -14.89 12.64 -2.28
N ASN A 292 -15.82 13.21 -3.06
CA ASN A 292 -17.19 12.69 -3.10
C ASN A 292 -17.90 12.77 -4.46
N GLN A 293 -17.28 13.37 -5.49
CA GLN A 293 -17.91 13.52 -6.80
C GLN A 293 -17.57 12.33 -7.69
N MET A 294 -18.52 11.43 -7.88
CA MET A 294 -18.35 10.18 -8.64
C MET A 294 -18.65 10.38 -10.13
N GLN A 295 -17.84 9.75 -10.98
CA GLN A 295 -18.09 9.62 -12.43
C GLN A 295 -17.73 8.22 -12.90
N GLU A 296 -18.68 7.52 -13.51
CA GLU A 296 -18.40 6.26 -14.20
C GLU A 296 -17.77 6.54 -15.57
N ILE A 297 -16.79 5.70 -15.95
CA ILE A 297 -16.06 5.75 -17.22
C ILE A 297 -16.01 4.37 -17.84
N ASP A 298 -16.24 4.31 -19.12
CA ASP A 298 -16.00 3.16 -19.97
C ASP A 298 -14.56 3.19 -20.49
N LEU A 299 -13.74 2.22 -20.09
CA LEU A 299 -12.31 2.19 -20.42
C LEU A 299 -12.04 1.96 -21.92
N ALA A 300 -12.95 1.29 -22.62
CA ALA A 300 -12.78 1.02 -24.04
C ALA A 300 -13.02 2.25 -24.91
N THR A 301 -13.93 3.14 -24.51
CA THR A 301 -14.39 4.25 -25.33
C THR A 301 -14.15 5.63 -24.76
N GLY A 302 -13.78 5.74 -23.48
CA GLY A 302 -13.72 7.02 -22.76
C GLY A 302 -15.10 7.65 -22.51
N ALA A 303 -16.19 6.94 -22.79
CA ALA A 303 -17.53 7.47 -22.57
C ALA A 303 -17.78 7.65 -21.06
N LYS A 304 -18.24 8.87 -20.69
CA LYS A 304 -18.69 9.17 -19.34
C LYS A 304 -20.12 8.65 -19.17
N GLY A 305 -20.33 7.79 -18.20
CA GLY A 305 -21.65 7.31 -17.82
C GLY A 305 -22.32 8.19 -16.77
N TRP A 306 -22.91 7.56 -15.75
CA TRP A 306 -23.60 8.26 -14.67
C TRP A 306 -22.64 9.10 -13.82
N LYS A 307 -23.22 10.10 -13.16
CA LYS A 307 -22.59 10.91 -12.10
C LYS A 307 -23.35 10.72 -10.81
N GLY A 308 -22.65 10.85 -9.70
CA GLY A 308 -23.23 10.78 -8.38
C GLY A 308 -22.38 11.50 -7.34
N GLU A 309 -22.91 11.57 -6.15
CA GLU A 309 -22.20 12.12 -4.99
C GLU A 309 -22.24 11.13 -3.84
N VAL A 310 -21.13 10.99 -3.14
CA VAL A 310 -21.06 10.22 -1.89
C VAL A 310 -21.46 11.15 -0.75
N ASP A 311 -22.57 10.82 -0.09
CA ASP A 311 -23.03 11.56 1.08
C ASP A 311 -22.08 11.32 2.28
N ASP A 312 -21.91 12.32 3.15
CA ASP A 312 -21.31 12.12 4.46
C ASP A 312 -22.13 11.12 5.28
N GLY A 313 -21.47 10.44 6.19
CA GLY A 313 -22.11 9.60 7.18
C GLY A 313 -22.61 10.42 8.38
N GLU A 314 -22.54 9.79 9.58
CA GLU A 314 -22.85 10.45 10.83
C GLU A 314 -21.73 11.41 11.26
N LEU A 315 -21.88 12.04 12.43
CA LEU A 315 -20.88 12.93 12.99
C LEU A 315 -19.49 12.25 13.03
N PHE A 316 -18.47 12.90 12.47
CA PHE A 316 -17.10 12.42 12.27
C PHE A 316 -16.93 11.31 11.20
N ASP A 317 -17.95 11.04 10.42
CA ASP A 317 -17.90 10.12 9.29
C ASP A 317 -18.04 10.91 7.98
N THR A 318 -16.95 11.54 7.59
CA THR A 318 -16.91 12.48 6.47
C THR A 318 -16.35 11.82 5.21
N THR A 319 -16.58 12.45 4.08
CA THR A 319 -16.02 12.09 2.78
C THR A 319 -14.78 12.91 2.42
N LEU A 320 -13.95 13.29 3.41
CA LEU A 320 -12.66 13.91 3.15
C LEU A 320 -11.72 12.99 2.38
N SER A 321 -11.79 11.70 2.68
CA SER A 321 -11.23 10.59 1.89
C SER A 321 -12.25 9.47 1.77
N VAL A 322 -12.17 8.70 0.70
CA VAL A 322 -12.98 7.49 0.47
C VAL A 322 -12.13 6.39 -0.14
N GLU A 323 -12.47 5.15 0.21
CA GLU A 323 -11.89 3.94 -0.37
C GLU A 323 -12.93 3.29 -1.30
N LEU A 324 -12.51 2.88 -2.49
CA LEU A 324 -13.39 2.20 -3.44
C LEU A 324 -12.90 0.78 -3.70
N ASN A 325 -13.83 -0.16 -3.67
CA ASN A 325 -13.57 -1.56 -4.01
C ASN A 325 -14.73 -2.15 -4.82
N VAL A 326 -14.45 -3.04 -5.77
CA VAL A 326 -15.47 -3.61 -6.66
C VAL A 326 -15.53 -5.12 -6.53
N SER A 327 -16.74 -5.66 -6.32
CA SER A 327 -17.06 -7.08 -6.40
C SER A 327 -18.11 -7.31 -7.49
N GLY A 328 -17.72 -7.90 -8.62
CA GLY A 328 -18.60 -8.04 -9.78
C GLY A 328 -19.06 -6.69 -10.30
N ASN A 329 -20.33 -6.35 -10.08
CA ASN A 329 -20.92 -5.05 -10.45
C ASN A 329 -21.30 -4.19 -9.24
N VAL A 330 -20.85 -4.57 -8.06
CA VAL A 330 -21.11 -3.84 -6.82
C VAL A 330 -19.84 -3.11 -6.41
N MET A 331 -19.90 -1.78 -6.34
CA MET A 331 -18.85 -0.94 -5.80
C MET A 331 -19.16 -0.62 -4.33
N MET A 332 -18.21 -0.89 -3.48
CA MET A 332 -18.24 -0.49 -2.08
C MET A 332 -17.43 0.79 -1.90
N VAL A 333 -18.04 1.84 -1.38
CA VAL A 333 -17.40 3.09 -1.01
C VAL A 333 -17.28 3.13 0.51
N GLY A 334 -16.07 2.98 1.00
CA GLY A 334 -15.72 3.07 2.42
C GLY A 334 -15.48 4.51 2.83
N ARG A 335 -15.89 4.86 4.05
CA ARG A 335 -15.57 6.09 4.79
C ARG A 335 -14.96 5.69 6.14
N SER A 336 -14.55 6.67 6.91
CA SER A 336 -13.87 6.40 8.20
C SER A 336 -14.68 5.56 9.20
N GLN A 337 -16.02 5.60 9.17
CA GLN A 337 -16.89 4.88 10.11
C GLN A 337 -18.10 4.19 9.46
N SER A 338 -18.18 4.17 8.15
CA SER A 338 -19.31 3.57 7.43
C SER A 338 -18.93 3.23 5.99
N GLY A 339 -19.89 2.67 5.25
CA GLY A 339 -19.73 2.43 3.81
C GLY A 339 -21.07 2.44 3.10
N THR A 340 -21.04 2.69 1.80
CA THR A 340 -22.20 2.66 0.93
C THR A 340 -21.90 1.84 -0.30
N ALA A 341 -22.79 0.93 -0.66
CA ALA A 341 -22.69 0.14 -1.87
C ALA A 341 -23.49 0.76 -3.01
N TYR A 342 -22.90 0.76 -4.20
CA TYR A 342 -23.52 1.22 -5.45
C TYR A 342 -23.42 0.16 -6.54
N ASP A 343 -24.38 0.13 -7.43
CA ASP A 343 -24.28 -0.60 -8.68
C ASP A 343 -23.41 0.20 -9.67
N VAL A 344 -22.29 -0.38 -10.12
CA VAL A 344 -21.32 0.32 -10.97
C VAL A 344 -21.91 0.76 -12.30
N THR A 345 -22.80 -0.04 -12.89
CA THR A 345 -23.37 0.27 -14.21
C THR A 345 -24.39 1.40 -14.16
N SER A 346 -25.18 1.48 -13.10
CA SER A 346 -26.29 2.45 -13.01
C SER A 346 -26.07 3.60 -12.03
N GLY A 347 -25.04 3.52 -11.18
CA GLY A 347 -24.83 4.48 -10.09
C GLY A 347 -25.87 4.37 -8.97
N LYS A 348 -26.77 3.38 -9.03
CA LYS A 348 -27.83 3.25 -8.05
C LYS A 348 -27.26 2.78 -6.71
N LYS A 349 -27.59 3.51 -5.65
CA LYS A 349 -27.32 3.10 -4.27
C LYS A 349 -28.08 1.80 -3.96
N LEU A 350 -27.36 0.82 -3.41
CA LEU A 350 -27.88 -0.50 -3.05
C LEU A 350 -28.18 -0.58 -1.56
N TYR A 351 -27.20 -0.29 -0.71
CA TYR A 351 -27.34 -0.33 0.75
C TYR A 351 -26.26 0.48 1.43
N ASP A 352 -26.46 0.74 2.73
CA ASP A 352 -25.48 1.35 3.61
C ASP A 352 -24.98 0.35 4.66
N LYS A 353 -23.71 0.44 5.00
CA LYS A 353 -23.11 -0.16 6.18
C LYS A 353 -22.86 0.95 7.19
N LYS A 354 -23.57 0.88 8.29
CA LYS A 354 -23.55 1.88 9.36
C LYS A 354 -23.02 1.28 10.64
N ARG A 355 -22.77 2.13 11.60
CA ARG A 355 -22.48 1.76 12.97
C ARG A 355 -23.55 0.82 13.50
N TYR A 356 -23.15 -0.20 14.27
CA TYR A 356 -24.03 -1.21 14.84
C TYR A 356 -23.61 -1.58 16.28
N GLY A 357 -24.50 -2.29 17.00
CA GLY A 357 -24.26 -2.65 18.38
C GLY A 357 -23.97 -1.43 19.26
N ASP A 358 -23.26 -1.64 20.35
CA ASP A 358 -22.99 -0.57 21.31
C ASP A 358 -21.85 0.36 20.90
N ALA A 359 -20.96 -0.06 20.02
CA ALA A 359 -19.78 0.71 19.62
C ALA A 359 -19.00 0.13 18.43
N CYS A 360 -19.61 -0.64 17.54
CA CYS A 360 -18.94 -1.15 16.34
C CYS A 360 -19.20 -0.23 15.14
N PHE A 361 -18.20 0.07 14.38
CA PHE A 361 -18.35 0.80 13.12
C PHE A 361 -17.48 0.18 12.01
N PRO A 362 -17.96 0.15 10.76
CA PRO A 362 -17.15 -0.25 9.63
C PRO A 362 -15.91 0.63 9.51
N ALA A 363 -14.73 0.01 9.40
CA ALA A 363 -13.45 0.70 9.37
C ALA A 363 -12.67 0.42 8.07
N GLY A 364 -13.13 -0.50 7.23
CA GLY A 364 -12.54 -0.81 5.95
C GLY A 364 -13.28 -1.94 5.25
N PHE A 365 -13.13 -2.00 3.94
CA PHE A 365 -13.76 -3.02 3.08
C PHE A 365 -12.72 -3.63 2.17
N ALA A 366 -12.92 -4.91 1.82
CA ALA A 366 -12.15 -5.58 0.79
C ALA A 366 -13.08 -6.43 -0.08
N THR A 367 -12.74 -6.58 -1.34
CA THR A 367 -13.58 -7.26 -2.30
C THR A 367 -12.82 -8.34 -3.06
N GLY A 368 -13.49 -9.43 -3.33
CA GLY A 368 -13.10 -10.43 -4.31
C GLY A 368 -14.09 -10.42 -5.49
N PRO A 369 -13.91 -11.30 -6.48
CA PRO A 369 -14.79 -11.36 -7.64
C PRO A 369 -16.26 -11.54 -7.28
N THR A 370 -16.56 -12.24 -6.18
CA THR A 370 -17.93 -12.60 -5.77
C THR A 370 -18.24 -12.32 -4.31
N SER A 371 -17.28 -11.78 -3.55
CA SER A 371 -17.35 -11.65 -2.11
C SER A 371 -16.97 -10.24 -1.67
N ILE A 372 -17.57 -9.79 -0.57
CA ILE A 372 -17.19 -8.55 0.13
C ILE A 372 -16.93 -8.91 1.59
N VAL A 373 -15.83 -8.44 2.11
CA VAL A 373 -15.56 -8.46 3.56
C VAL A 373 -15.48 -7.04 4.12
N GLN A 374 -15.91 -6.91 5.37
CA GLN A 374 -15.86 -5.68 6.13
C GLN A 374 -15.02 -5.93 7.38
N VAL A 375 -14.13 -5.03 7.69
CA VAL A 375 -13.52 -4.94 9.02
C VAL A 375 -14.28 -3.89 9.81
N ALA A 376 -14.71 -4.23 11.02
CA ALA A 376 -15.32 -3.29 11.92
C ALA A 376 -14.48 -3.14 13.19
N SER A 377 -14.28 -1.90 13.63
CA SER A 377 -13.69 -1.59 14.92
C SER A 377 -14.78 -1.46 15.97
N CYS A 378 -14.62 -2.20 17.04
CA CYS A 378 -15.60 -2.30 18.11
C CYS A 378 -15.01 -1.85 19.45
N GLY A 379 -15.77 -1.08 20.23
CA GLY A 379 -15.41 -0.71 21.59
C GLY A 379 -14.13 0.10 21.74
N ALA A 380 -13.78 0.90 20.74
CA ALA A 380 -12.55 1.69 20.68
C ALA A 380 -12.29 2.49 21.98
N GLY A 381 -11.07 2.39 22.52
CA GLY A 381 -10.66 2.98 23.79
C GLY A 381 -11.25 2.32 25.04
N GLY A 382 -11.96 1.22 24.91
CA GLY A 382 -12.61 0.50 26.01
C GLY A 382 -11.94 -0.83 26.37
N ASN A 383 -12.44 -1.44 27.45
CA ASN A 383 -11.95 -2.76 27.88
C ASN A 383 -12.27 -3.89 26.87
N ASN A 384 -13.28 -3.69 26.05
CA ASN A 384 -13.76 -4.65 25.05
C ASN A 384 -13.37 -4.24 23.62
N GLU A 385 -12.32 -3.45 23.46
CA GLU A 385 -11.80 -3.07 22.15
C GLU A 385 -11.34 -4.30 21.36
N HIS A 386 -11.85 -4.45 20.14
CA HIS A 386 -11.52 -5.55 19.24
C HIS A 386 -11.95 -5.22 17.81
N ASP A 387 -11.38 -5.92 16.85
CA ASP A 387 -11.85 -5.93 15.48
C ASP A 387 -12.79 -7.12 15.21
N GLU A 388 -13.77 -6.88 14.35
CA GLU A 388 -14.61 -7.93 13.76
C GLU A 388 -14.37 -7.98 12.24
N LEU A 389 -14.12 -9.17 11.72
CA LEU A 389 -14.10 -9.45 10.29
C LEU A 389 -15.44 -10.05 9.90
N GLN A 390 -16.13 -9.46 8.93
CA GLN A 390 -17.48 -9.87 8.52
C GLN A 390 -17.53 -10.14 7.03
N GLY A 391 -18.08 -11.29 6.63
CA GLY A 391 -18.47 -11.55 5.27
C GLY A 391 -19.85 -10.96 4.99
N LEU A 392 -19.97 -10.26 3.86
CA LEU A 392 -21.20 -9.60 3.45
C LEU A 392 -21.77 -10.25 2.19
N ASP A 393 -23.09 -10.31 2.11
CA ASP A 393 -23.77 -10.54 0.83
C ASP A 393 -23.60 -9.31 -0.06
N PRO A 394 -22.95 -9.41 -1.23
CA PRO A 394 -22.63 -8.23 -2.05
C PRO A 394 -23.86 -7.44 -2.51
N LYS A 395 -24.99 -8.08 -2.70
CA LYS A 395 -26.22 -7.45 -3.23
C LYS A 395 -27.02 -6.71 -2.16
N THR A 396 -26.99 -7.21 -0.94
CA THR A 396 -27.86 -6.73 0.14
C THR A 396 -27.14 -6.14 1.34
N GLY A 397 -25.82 -6.32 1.42
CA GLY A 397 -25.01 -5.91 2.56
C GLY A 397 -25.29 -6.71 3.85
N LYS A 398 -26.11 -7.78 3.76
CA LYS A 398 -26.40 -8.63 4.92
C LYS A 398 -25.12 -9.32 5.39
N VAL A 399 -24.87 -9.28 6.71
CA VAL A 399 -23.80 -10.05 7.32
C VAL A 399 -24.12 -11.54 7.22
N LEU A 400 -23.24 -12.29 6.58
CA LEU A 400 -23.35 -13.74 6.41
C LEU A 400 -22.68 -14.48 7.57
N TRP A 401 -21.56 -13.94 8.04
CA TRP A 401 -20.79 -14.46 9.18
C TRP A 401 -19.97 -13.34 9.81
N THR A 402 -19.53 -13.55 11.06
CA THR A 402 -18.64 -12.65 11.80
C THR A 402 -17.57 -13.48 12.49
N TYR A 403 -16.33 -13.07 12.35
CA TYR A 403 -15.18 -13.54 13.13
C TYR A 403 -14.70 -12.39 14.02
N LYS A 404 -14.63 -12.65 15.32
CA LYS A 404 -14.20 -11.68 16.33
C LYS A 404 -12.75 -11.94 16.71
N TYR A 405 -11.90 -10.94 16.51
CA TYR A 405 -10.53 -10.99 16.98
C TYR A 405 -10.46 -10.79 18.50
N GLU A 406 -9.46 -11.40 19.12
CA GLU A 406 -9.14 -11.11 20.51
C GLU A 406 -8.65 -9.68 20.68
N LYS A 407 -8.82 -9.12 21.89
CA LYS A 407 -8.33 -7.78 22.23
C LYS A 407 -6.86 -7.61 21.91
N GLY A 408 -6.52 -6.45 21.32
CA GLY A 408 -5.17 -6.08 20.92
C GLY A 408 -4.78 -6.55 19.52
N TRP A 409 -5.57 -7.44 18.89
CA TRP A 409 -5.40 -7.76 17.48
C TRP A 409 -6.15 -6.78 16.61
N ARG A 410 -5.48 -6.39 15.52
CA ARG A 410 -5.97 -5.45 14.53
C ARG A 410 -5.81 -6.03 13.14
N VAL A 411 -6.85 -5.96 12.33
CA VAL A 411 -6.78 -6.34 10.91
C VAL A 411 -6.14 -5.21 10.14
N GLU A 412 -5.01 -5.48 9.51
CA GLU A 412 -4.27 -4.49 8.72
C GLU A 412 -4.54 -4.62 7.22
N ARG A 413 -4.55 -5.86 6.70
CA ARG A 413 -4.71 -6.10 5.27
C ARG A 413 -5.54 -7.36 4.99
N ALA A 414 -6.25 -7.33 3.87
CA ALA A 414 -6.80 -8.51 3.23
C ALA A 414 -5.98 -8.77 1.95
N TYR A 415 -5.03 -9.67 2.02
CA TYR A 415 -4.18 -10.04 0.88
C TYR A 415 -4.97 -10.67 -0.26
N SER A 416 -6.08 -11.30 0.05
CA SER A 416 -7.06 -11.82 -0.89
C SER A 416 -8.41 -11.95 -0.19
N VAL A 417 -9.49 -11.94 -0.97
CA VAL A 417 -10.85 -12.19 -0.46
C VAL A 417 -11.40 -13.52 -0.97
N ASP A 418 -11.00 -13.95 -2.15
CA ASP A 418 -11.38 -15.23 -2.76
C ASP A 418 -10.14 -16.01 -3.24
N PRO A 419 -9.51 -16.88 -2.40
CA PRO A 419 -9.78 -17.23 -1.01
C PRO A 419 -9.44 -16.11 -0.02
N LEU A 420 -10.07 -16.11 1.14
CA LEU A 420 -9.84 -15.07 2.13
C LEU A 420 -8.54 -15.30 2.92
N VAL A 421 -7.62 -14.35 2.79
CA VAL A 421 -6.31 -14.32 3.46
C VAL A 421 -6.14 -12.95 4.12
N VAL A 422 -5.97 -12.94 5.43
CA VAL A 422 -5.96 -11.71 6.24
C VAL A 422 -4.67 -11.59 7.03
N TYR A 423 -4.03 -10.44 6.94
CA TYR A 423 -2.90 -10.05 7.77
C TYR A 423 -3.39 -9.20 8.94
N ALA A 424 -3.02 -9.61 10.14
CA ALA A 424 -3.37 -8.93 11.38
C ALA A 424 -2.14 -8.76 12.28
N THR A 425 -2.12 -7.69 13.06
CA THR A 425 -1.05 -7.37 14.01
C THR A 425 -1.57 -7.28 15.43
N ASN A 426 -0.68 -7.47 16.40
CA ASN A 426 -0.91 -7.18 17.80
C ASN A 426 0.27 -6.35 18.30
N GLU A 427 0.08 -5.03 18.35
CA GLU A 427 1.13 -4.08 18.72
C GLU A 427 1.62 -4.26 20.16
N ASP A 428 0.73 -4.61 21.08
CA ASP A 428 1.07 -4.83 22.51
C ASP A 428 2.05 -6.00 22.65
N LYS A 429 1.82 -7.06 21.86
CA LYS A 429 2.64 -8.28 21.88
C LYS A 429 3.80 -8.23 20.88
N LYS A 430 3.81 -7.25 19.96
CA LYS A 430 4.75 -7.12 18.84
C LYS A 430 4.79 -8.39 17.98
N VAL A 431 3.62 -8.91 17.66
CA VAL A 431 3.47 -10.09 16.80
C VAL A 431 2.48 -9.81 15.68
N TRP A 432 2.61 -10.58 14.62
CA TRP A 432 1.72 -10.55 13.47
C TRP A 432 1.22 -11.95 13.15
N ASN A 433 0.19 -12.04 12.35
CA ASN A 433 -0.39 -13.29 11.88
C ASN A 433 -0.98 -13.11 10.49
N ILE A 434 -0.80 -14.11 9.63
CA ILE A 434 -1.53 -14.26 8.38
C ILE A 434 -2.45 -15.45 8.54
N SER A 435 -3.76 -15.21 8.52
CA SER A 435 -4.77 -16.24 8.69
C SER A 435 -5.54 -16.48 7.40
N THR A 436 -5.82 -17.73 7.11
CA THR A 436 -6.72 -18.15 6.03
C THR A 436 -8.09 -18.48 6.60
N PHE A 437 -9.13 -18.20 5.84
CA PHE A 437 -10.52 -18.39 6.27
C PHE A 437 -11.31 -19.23 5.26
N THR A 438 -12.23 -19.99 5.79
CA THR A 438 -13.29 -20.60 4.96
C THR A 438 -14.27 -19.54 4.49
N SER A 439 -15.06 -19.84 3.47
CA SER A 439 -16.17 -18.98 3.01
C SER A 439 -17.25 -18.72 4.07
N LYS A 440 -17.20 -19.41 5.21
CA LYS A 440 -18.11 -19.25 6.37
C LYS A 440 -17.47 -18.42 7.50
N GLY A 441 -16.30 -17.83 7.29
CA GLY A 441 -15.62 -16.99 8.28
C GLY A 441 -14.98 -17.77 9.43
N THR A 442 -14.73 -19.06 9.27
CA THR A 442 -13.96 -19.85 10.23
C THR A 442 -12.50 -19.85 9.81
N VAL A 443 -11.59 -19.60 10.74
CA VAL A 443 -10.15 -19.75 10.51
C VAL A 443 -9.89 -21.17 10.02
N LEU A 444 -9.29 -21.28 8.87
CA LEU A 444 -8.87 -22.57 8.29
C LEU A 444 -7.49 -22.93 8.81
N GLU A 445 -6.55 -22.00 8.70
CA GLU A 445 -5.17 -22.18 9.14
C GLU A 445 -4.49 -20.82 9.38
N GLN A 446 -3.34 -20.85 10.02
CA GLN A 446 -2.43 -19.72 10.18
C GLN A 446 -1.11 -20.00 9.50
N VAL A 447 -0.51 -18.99 8.89
CA VAL A 447 0.80 -19.14 8.27
C VAL A 447 1.85 -19.40 9.35
N GLY A 448 2.49 -20.57 9.26
CA GLY A 448 3.50 -21.05 10.21
C GLY A 448 4.92 -21.02 9.63
N VAL A 449 5.21 -20.12 8.68
CA VAL A 449 6.53 -19.92 8.10
C VAL A 449 7.27 -18.90 8.96
N ASP A 450 8.45 -19.29 9.46
CA ASP A 450 9.32 -18.40 10.26
C ASP A 450 10.17 -17.54 9.32
N GLU A 451 9.54 -16.48 8.79
CA GLU A 451 10.13 -15.57 7.83
C GLU A 451 9.57 -14.16 8.00
N THR A 452 10.34 -13.14 7.64
CA THR A 452 9.85 -11.77 7.54
C THR A 452 9.47 -11.49 6.09
N PHE A 453 8.19 -11.20 5.88
CA PHE A 453 7.67 -10.86 4.56
C PHE A 453 7.56 -9.35 4.39
N ALA A 454 7.88 -8.85 3.20
CA ALA A 454 7.88 -7.43 2.88
C ALA A 454 7.10 -7.10 1.59
N PRO A 455 5.79 -7.37 1.53
CA PRO A 455 4.97 -6.82 0.45
C PRO A 455 4.88 -5.31 0.57
N GLU A 456 4.78 -4.61 -0.56
CA GLU A 456 4.66 -3.15 -0.60
C GLU A 456 3.20 -2.75 -0.46
N CYS A 457 2.78 -2.40 0.74
CA CYS A 457 1.43 -1.96 1.02
C CYS A 457 1.39 -0.44 1.17
N GLY A 458 0.44 0.22 0.52
CA GLY A 458 0.20 1.64 0.68
C GLY A 458 -0.04 2.00 2.15
N TRP A 459 0.32 3.22 2.52
CA TRP A 459 0.14 3.70 3.86
C TRP A 459 -1.17 4.48 3.96
N ALA A 460 -2.10 4.00 4.79
CA ALA A 460 -3.34 4.69 5.10
C ALA A 460 -3.23 5.37 6.46
N ILE A 461 -3.42 6.69 6.49
CA ILE A 461 -3.32 7.47 7.74
C ILE A 461 -4.63 7.43 8.52
N LEU A 462 -5.77 7.53 7.85
CA LEU A 462 -7.09 7.69 8.48
C LEU A 462 -8.03 6.52 8.21
N ASP A 463 -7.88 5.87 7.07
CA ASP A 463 -8.72 4.78 6.61
C ASP A 463 -7.91 3.50 6.55
N ARG A 464 -8.55 2.37 6.80
CA ARG A 464 -7.93 1.07 6.61
C ARG A 464 -8.04 0.70 5.15
N ASP A 465 -7.04 1.02 4.38
CA ASP A 465 -6.88 0.45 3.04
C ASP A 465 -6.54 -1.04 3.20
N LEU A 466 -7.57 -1.88 3.09
CA LEU A 466 -7.42 -3.31 3.30
C LEU A 466 -6.78 -4.04 2.12
N GLN A 467 -6.78 -3.46 0.92
CA GLN A 467 -6.26 -4.04 -0.32
C GLN A 467 -5.20 -3.14 -0.94
N GLY A 468 -4.63 -3.54 -2.09
CA GLY A 468 -3.68 -2.70 -2.82
C GLY A 468 -2.22 -2.91 -2.43
N CYS A 469 -1.87 -4.02 -1.76
CA CYS A 469 -0.48 -4.39 -1.56
C CYS A 469 0.13 -4.93 -2.87
N GLU A 470 1.21 -4.32 -3.34
CA GLU A 470 2.08 -4.93 -4.35
C GLU A 470 2.96 -6.01 -3.72
N GLY A 471 3.35 -6.99 -4.52
CA GLY A 471 4.15 -8.11 -4.03
C GLY A 471 3.32 -9.15 -3.27
N VAL A 472 2.01 -9.19 -3.48
CA VAL A 472 1.13 -10.25 -2.98
C VAL A 472 0.42 -10.91 -4.17
N ALA A 473 0.57 -12.21 -4.31
CA ALA A 473 -0.24 -12.98 -5.26
C ALA A 473 -0.89 -14.16 -4.53
N VAL A 474 -2.15 -14.40 -4.87
CA VAL A 474 -2.90 -15.56 -4.35
C VAL A 474 -3.61 -16.24 -5.52
N ALA A 475 -3.40 -17.53 -5.65
CA ALA A 475 -4.09 -18.33 -6.66
C ALA A 475 -4.36 -19.74 -6.13
N ALA A 476 -5.55 -20.23 -6.43
CA ALA A 476 -6.02 -21.52 -5.92
C ALA A 476 -5.84 -21.63 -4.39
N ASN A 477 -4.95 -22.51 -3.93
CA ASN A 477 -4.67 -22.74 -2.50
C ASN A 477 -3.25 -22.28 -2.11
N THR A 478 -2.70 -21.26 -2.77
CA THR A 478 -1.32 -20.82 -2.53
C THR A 478 -1.24 -19.30 -2.45
N LEU A 479 -0.58 -18.81 -1.39
CA LEU A 479 -0.17 -17.44 -1.19
C LEU A 479 1.32 -17.31 -1.54
N TYR A 480 1.67 -16.27 -2.26
CA TYR A 480 3.05 -15.95 -2.65
C TYR A 480 3.43 -14.61 -2.06
N LEU A 481 4.49 -14.59 -1.26
CA LEU A 481 5.00 -13.37 -0.60
C LEU A 481 6.50 -13.23 -0.80
N PRO A 482 7.01 -12.00 -0.95
CA PRO A 482 8.45 -11.73 -0.98
C PRO A 482 9.01 -11.71 0.43
N THR A 483 10.18 -12.28 0.63
CA THR A 483 10.94 -12.10 1.88
C THR A 483 11.53 -10.69 1.95
N GLU A 484 11.75 -10.20 3.17
CA GLU A 484 12.46 -8.96 3.38
C GLU A 484 13.92 -9.09 2.92
N ALA A 485 14.39 -8.11 2.15
CA ALA A 485 15.80 -7.92 1.87
C ALA A 485 16.11 -6.41 1.92
N THR A 486 17.06 -6.05 2.76
CA THR A 486 17.52 -4.65 2.85
C THR A 486 18.36 -4.24 1.64
N THR A 487 19.05 -5.20 1.04
CA THR A 487 19.82 -5.06 -0.20
C THR A 487 19.96 -6.42 -0.86
N GLY A 488 20.04 -6.45 -2.19
CA GLY A 488 20.31 -7.65 -2.96
C GLY A 488 19.08 -8.54 -3.16
N ALA A 489 19.35 -9.77 -3.55
CA ALA A 489 18.33 -10.77 -3.89
C ALA A 489 17.53 -11.21 -2.66
N ASN A 490 16.21 -11.18 -2.78
CA ASN A 490 15.28 -11.82 -1.86
C ASN A 490 14.77 -13.16 -2.45
N GLU A 491 13.77 -13.73 -1.79
CA GLU A 491 13.06 -14.93 -2.25
C GLU A 491 11.56 -14.68 -2.29
N ILE A 492 10.85 -15.35 -3.18
CA ILE A 492 9.40 -15.50 -3.11
C ILE A 492 9.10 -16.83 -2.45
N VAL A 493 8.32 -16.82 -1.39
CA VAL A 493 7.87 -18.01 -0.67
C VAL A 493 6.43 -18.34 -1.07
N ALA A 494 6.22 -19.56 -1.54
CA ALA A 494 4.88 -20.11 -1.80
C ALA A 494 4.38 -20.83 -0.57
N ILE A 495 3.21 -20.45 -0.06
CA ILE A 495 2.63 -20.93 1.19
C ILE A 495 1.30 -21.61 0.86
N ASP A 496 1.15 -22.84 1.32
CA ASP A 496 -0.10 -23.59 1.21
C ASP A 496 -1.14 -23.05 2.20
N LEU A 497 -2.27 -22.57 1.68
CA LEU A 497 -3.32 -21.94 2.48
C LEU A 497 -4.11 -22.92 3.37
N ALA A 498 -4.09 -24.21 3.06
CA ALA A 498 -4.77 -25.22 3.87
C ALA A 498 -3.93 -25.75 5.04
N THR A 499 -2.60 -25.57 4.97
CA THR A 499 -1.68 -26.08 5.99
C THR A 499 -0.81 -25.01 6.64
N GLY A 500 -0.85 -23.78 6.12
CA GLY A 500 -0.02 -22.67 6.58
C GLY A 500 1.49 -22.84 6.35
N LYS A 501 1.91 -23.88 5.61
CA LYS A 501 3.31 -24.27 5.46
C LYS A 501 3.87 -23.83 4.12
N GLU A 502 5.18 -23.60 4.12
CA GLU A 502 5.92 -23.42 2.87
C GLU A 502 5.78 -24.63 1.97
N LYS A 503 5.50 -24.39 0.68
CA LYS A 503 5.52 -25.37 -0.40
C LYS A 503 6.87 -25.40 -1.10
N TRP A 504 7.36 -24.22 -1.43
CA TRP A 504 8.62 -23.97 -2.09
C TRP A 504 9.00 -22.50 -1.98
N ARG A 505 10.24 -22.19 -2.31
CA ARG A 505 10.72 -20.82 -2.48
C ARG A 505 11.54 -20.68 -3.75
N ALA A 506 11.57 -19.48 -4.32
CA ALA A 506 12.34 -19.15 -5.49
C ALA A 506 13.18 -17.90 -5.23
N LYS A 507 14.48 -18.00 -5.42
CA LYS A 507 15.41 -16.88 -5.25
C LYS A 507 15.35 -15.96 -6.47
N SER A 508 15.47 -14.64 -6.24
CA SER A 508 15.63 -13.68 -7.33
C SER A 508 16.81 -14.07 -8.23
N PRO A 509 16.65 -14.03 -9.56
CA PRO A 509 17.72 -14.39 -10.50
C PRO A 509 18.78 -13.31 -10.66
N ALA A 510 18.59 -12.14 -10.05
CA ALA A 510 19.53 -11.03 -10.01
C ALA A 510 19.82 -10.63 -8.57
N ASP A 511 20.84 -9.80 -8.36
CA ASP A 511 21.17 -9.25 -7.03
C ASP A 511 20.26 -8.06 -6.67
N GLU A 512 18.97 -8.23 -6.97
CA GLU A 512 17.90 -7.25 -6.73
C GLU A 512 16.63 -7.96 -6.23
N SER A 513 15.77 -7.23 -5.54
CA SER A 513 14.53 -7.76 -5.00
C SER A 513 13.54 -8.16 -6.10
N MET A 514 12.87 -9.28 -5.89
CA MET A 514 11.82 -9.81 -6.75
C MET A 514 10.48 -9.82 -5.99
N ILE A 515 9.41 -9.29 -6.63
CA ILE A 515 8.06 -9.26 -6.05
C ILE A 515 7.09 -10.05 -6.95
N PRO A 516 6.22 -10.89 -6.36
CA PRO A 516 5.17 -11.57 -7.11
C PRO A 516 4.11 -10.57 -7.58
N MET A 517 3.63 -10.71 -8.81
CA MET A 517 2.59 -9.87 -9.37
C MET A 517 1.25 -10.61 -9.43
N LYS A 518 1.18 -11.72 -10.15
CA LYS A 518 -0.03 -12.50 -10.36
C LYS A 518 0.29 -13.92 -10.84
N VAL A 519 -0.71 -14.78 -10.84
CA VAL A 519 -0.61 -16.12 -11.42
C VAL A 519 -1.40 -16.18 -12.72
N GLU A 520 -0.76 -16.61 -13.80
CA GLU A 520 -1.35 -16.87 -15.11
C GLU A 520 -1.17 -18.35 -15.46
N GLY A 521 -2.29 -19.09 -15.50
CA GLY A 521 -2.24 -20.52 -15.69
C GLY A 521 -1.49 -21.25 -14.57
N ASP A 522 -0.40 -21.90 -14.91
CA ASP A 522 0.51 -22.61 -13.99
C ASP A 522 1.81 -21.82 -13.70
N GLN A 523 1.84 -20.53 -14.02
CA GLN A 523 3.01 -19.67 -13.84
C GLN A 523 2.70 -18.52 -12.88
N LEU A 524 3.56 -18.34 -11.90
CA LEU A 524 3.65 -17.10 -11.12
C LEU A 524 4.48 -16.11 -11.93
N ILE A 525 3.91 -14.95 -12.22
CA ILE A 525 4.62 -13.84 -12.84
C ILE A 525 5.17 -12.93 -11.74
N ALA A 526 6.44 -12.58 -11.84
CA ALA A 526 7.12 -11.75 -10.87
C ALA A 526 7.97 -10.68 -11.56
N TYR A 527 8.12 -9.55 -10.87
CA TYR A 527 8.97 -8.44 -11.28
C TYR A 527 10.22 -8.40 -10.42
N VAL A 528 11.39 -8.43 -11.07
CA VAL A 528 12.69 -8.19 -10.46
C VAL A 528 13.01 -6.72 -10.68
N ARG A 529 13.32 -5.99 -9.62
CA ARG A 529 13.61 -4.56 -9.68
C ARG A 529 14.86 -4.27 -10.53
N PRO A 530 14.93 -3.08 -11.13
CA PRO A 530 16.15 -2.64 -11.82
C PRO A 530 17.28 -2.41 -10.82
N SER A 531 18.51 -2.65 -11.27
CA SER A 531 19.72 -2.20 -10.60
C SER A 531 20.24 -0.90 -11.23
N TYR A 532 21.37 -0.43 -10.75
CA TYR A 532 22.08 0.67 -11.41
C TYR A 532 22.59 0.28 -12.83
N ASP A 533 22.93 -1.01 -13.00
CA ASP A 533 23.57 -1.52 -14.22
C ASP A 533 22.62 -2.27 -15.16
N ALA A 534 21.36 -2.49 -14.77
CA ALA A 534 20.40 -3.26 -15.57
C ALA A 534 18.96 -2.81 -15.30
N GLY A 535 18.15 -2.73 -16.35
CA GLY A 535 16.72 -2.57 -16.22
C GLY A 535 16.06 -3.76 -15.53
N GLY A 536 14.83 -3.59 -15.06
CA GLY A 536 14.07 -4.63 -14.38
C GLY A 536 13.82 -5.85 -15.27
N GLN A 537 13.39 -6.95 -14.65
CA GLN A 537 13.06 -8.18 -15.36
C GLN A 537 11.64 -8.63 -15.03
N ILE A 538 10.97 -9.19 -16.00
CA ILE A 538 9.76 -9.98 -15.77
C ILE A 538 10.15 -11.45 -15.91
N VAL A 539 9.81 -12.22 -14.89
CA VAL A 539 10.10 -13.65 -14.85
C VAL A 539 8.84 -14.46 -14.62
N SER A 540 8.82 -15.70 -15.08
CA SER A 540 7.81 -16.69 -14.75
C SER A 540 8.41 -17.78 -13.88
N ILE A 541 7.65 -18.26 -12.90
CA ILE A 541 8.03 -19.33 -11.98
C ILE A 541 6.93 -20.39 -12.03
N ALA A 542 7.28 -21.62 -12.32
CA ALA A 542 6.30 -22.70 -12.34
C ALA A 542 5.69 -22.90 -10.93
N THR A 543 4.36 -22.87 -10.84
CA THR A 543 3.63 -23.02 -9.56
C THR A 543 3.55 -24.47 -9.11
N GLY A 544 3.72 -25.43 -10.03
CA GLY A 544 3.71 -26.87 -9.79
C GLY A 544 5.02 -27.53 -10.21
N GLY A 545 5.15 -28.83 -9.89
CA GLY A 545 6.36 -29.60 -10.19
C GLY A 545 7.41 -29.54 -9.07
N SER A 546 8.66 -29.85 -9.41
CA SER A 546 9.79 -29.90 -8.47
C SER A 546 10.86 -28.84 -8.73
N SER A 547 10.72 -28.04 -9.78
CA SER A 547 11.63 -26.93 -10.11
C SER A 547 10.83 -25.65 -10.15
N HIS A 548 11.29 -24.66 -9.41
CA HIS A 548 10.67 -23.33 -9.28
C HIS A 548 11.70 -22.23 -9.60
N GLU A 549 12.57 -22.53 -10.57
CA GLU A 549 13.58 -21.58 -11.04
C GLU A 549 12.92 -20.46 -11.88
N PRO A 550 13.22 -19.18 -11.62
CA PRO A 550 12.70 -18.07 -12.40
C PRO A 550 13.19 -18.12 -13.85
N ALA A 551 12.27 -18.15 -14.80
CA ALA A 551 12.54 -18.10 -16.23
C ALA A 551 12.26 -16.68 -16.76
N LYS A 552 13.25 -16.05 -17.40
CA LYS A 552 13.12 -14.68 -17.89
C LYS A 552 12.14 -14.59 -19.06
N LEU A 553 11.12 -13.73 -18.92
CA LEU A 553 10.17 -13.36 -19.96
C LEU A 553 10.59 -12.08 -20.69
N LEU A 554 10.92 -11.03 -19.92
CA LEU A 554 11.47 -9.76 -20.42
C LEU A 554 12.69 -9.36 -19.59
N GLN A 555 13.60 -8.65 -20.25
CA GLN A 555 14.67 -7.87 -19.65
C GLN A 555 14.50 -6.45 -20.14
N ASN A 556 14.19 -5.51 -19.26
CA ASN A 556 14.07 -4.12 -19.66
C ASN A 556 15.43 -3.54 -20.02
N PRO A 557 15.50 -2.53 -20.91
CA PRO A 557 16.78 -1.96 -21.35
C PRO A 557 17.54 -1.33 -20.17
N GLN A 558 18.85 -1.49 -20.15
CA GLN A 558 19.72 -0.83 -19.17
C GLN A 558 19.53 0.70 -19.19
N GLY A 559 19.37 1.29 -20.37
CA GLY A 559 19.22 2.75 -20.54
C GLY A 559 18.00 3.36 -19.83
N VAL A 560 17.02 2.54 -19.39
CA VAL A 560 15.84 3.02 -18.65
C VAL A 560 15.85 2.65 -17.16
N ALA A 561 16.92 2.03 -16.68
CA ALA A 561 17.00 1.60 -15.28
C ALA A 561 16.78 2.74 -14.28
N ASP A 562 17.35 3.92 -14.54
CA ASP A 562 17.18 5.11 -13.70
C ASP A 562 15.72 5.60 -13.69
N ILE A 563 15.03 5.49 -14.83
CA ILE A 563 13.61 5.86 -14.94
C ILE A 563 12.75 4.86 -14.17
N GLU A 564 12.98 3.55 -14.34
CA GLU A 564 12.27 2.52 -13.55
C GLU A 564 12.51 2.70 -12.05
N ASN A 565 13.74 3.02 -11.63
CA ASN A 565 14.08 3.29 -10.23
C ASN A 565 13.45 4.58 -9.69
N SER A 566 13.07 5.52 -10.54
CA SER A 566 12.41 6.77 -10.13
C SER A 566 10.95 6.59 -9.73
N PHE A 567 10.32 5.48 -10.07
CA PHE A 567 8.95 5.15 -9.65
C PHE A 567 8.94 4.63 -8.20
N TYR A 568 9.11 5.54 -7.23
CA TYR A 568 9.10 5.18 -5.80
C TYR A 568 7.73 4.68 -5.34
N SER A 569 6.67 5.27 -5.86
CA SER A 569 5.28 4.87 -5.64
C SER A 569 4.71 4.52 -7.00
N LYS A 570 4.34 3.28 -7.20
CA LYS A 570 4.07 2.74 -8.53
C LYS A 570 2.89 1.77 -8.56
N ASP A 571 2.30 1.64 -9.72
CA ASP A 571 1.48 0.50 -10.14
C ASP A 571 2.23 -0.27 -11.22
N ILE A 572 2.20 -1.58 -11.15
CA ILE A 572 2.79 -2.48 -12.15
C ILE A 572 1.76 -3.50 -12.63
N ASP A 573 1.78 -3.83 -13.91
CA ASP A 573 0.97 -4.92 -14.46
C ASP A 573 1.68 -5.64 -15.61
N TRP A 574 1.30 -6.89 -15.80
CA TRP A 574 1.74 -7.75 -16.88
C TRP A 574 0.52 -8.24 -17.65
N VAL A 575 0.38 -7.83 -18.90
CA VAL A 575 -0.77 -8.20 -19.75
C VAL A 575 -0.29 -8.52 -21.15
N ASP A 576 -0.68 -9.68 -21.67
CA ASP A 576 -0.41 -10.11 -23.05
C ASP A 576 1.04 -9.97 -23.49
N GLY A 577 1.98 -10.34 -22.63
CA GLY A 577 3.42 -10.30 -22.92
C GLY A 577 4.04 -8.91 -22.85
N ARG A 578 3.34 -7.93 -22.28
CA ARG A 578 3.80 -6.56 -22.05
C ARG A 578 3.83 -6.25 -20.55
N PHE A 579 4.84 -5.54 -20.15
CA PHE A 579 4.98 -5.01 -18.79
C PHE A 579 4.66 -3.52 -18.79
N TYR A 580 3.85 -3.10 -17.83
CA TYR A 580 3.47 -1.72 -17.61
C TYR A 580 3.92 -1.29 -16.22
N ILE A 581 4.48 -0.09 -16.12
CA ILE A 581 4.82 0.57 -14.87
C ILE A 581 4.36 2.02 -14.94
N SER A 582 3.76 2.51 -13.88
CA SER A 582 3.29 3.89 -13.78
C SER A 582 3.48 4.45 -12.38
N THR A 583 3.65 5.76 -12.24
CA THR A 583 3.66 6.42 -10.94
C THR A 583 2.24 6.46 -10.34
N THR A 584 2.14 6.35 -9.02
CA THR A 584 0.87 6.59 -8.29
C THR A 584 0.84 7.96 -7.63
N ARG A 585 1.96 8.71 -7.68
CA ARG A 585 2.06 10.06 -7.15
C ARG A 585 2.97 10.92 -8.02
N LEU A 586 2.51 12.12 -8.33
CA LEU A 586 3.28 13.14 -9.03
C LEU A 586 4.03 14.01 -8.02
N THR A 587 5.25 14.39 -8.36
CA THR A 587 6.07 15.26 -7.49
C THR A 587 5.74 16.74 -7.67
N GLY A 588 5.18 17.12 -8.82
CA GLY A 588 4.95 18.50 -9.19
C GLY A 588 6.24 19.27 -9.47
N ASN A 589 7.32 18.55 -9.79
CA ASN A 589 8.59 19.17 -10.18
C ASN A 589 8.61 19.39 -11.70
N ASP A 590 8.35 20.61 -12.13
CA ASP A 590 8.32 21.00 -13.54
C ASP A 590 9.71 21.09 -14.19
N GLU A 591 10.80 21.03 -13.39
CA GLU A 591 12.16 21.10 -13.91
C GLU A 591 12.61 19.78 -14.55
N SER A 592 12.06 18.66 -14.11
CA SER A 592 12.26 17.34 -14.70
C SER A 592 10.94 16.84 -15.27
N LYS A 593 10.92 16.50 -16.55
CA LYS A 593 9.75 15.88 -17.18
C LYS A 593 9.49 14.51 -16.56
N GLU A 594 8.61 14.51 -15.55
CA GLU A 594 8.26 13.31 -14.79
C GLU A 594 7.57 12.28 -15.69
N LYS A 595 8.00 11.03 -15.66
CA LYS A 595 7.36 9.97 -16.43
C LYS A 595 6.10 9.48 -15.70
N LEU A 596 4.97 9.49 -16.42
CA LEU A 596 3.70 8.98 -15.91
C LEU A 596 3.61 7.47 -16.02
N MET A 597 3.99 6.93 -17.16
CA MET A 597 3.80 5.52 -17.49
C MET A 597 4.75 5.06 -18.59
N LEU A 598 5.25 3.84 -18.46
CA LEU A 598 6.02 3.15 -19.50
C LEU A 598 5.38 1.79 -19.81
N ALA A 599 5.52 1.37 -21.08
CA ALA A 599 5.18 0.03 -21.53
C ALA A 599 6.39 -0.64 -22.18
N PHE A 600 6.65 -1.88 -21.80
CA PHE A 600 7.74 -2.70 -22.32
C PHE A 600 7.20 -3.93 -23.03
N GLY A 601 7.90 -4.39 -24.08
CA GLY A 601 7.54 -5.59 -24.81
C GLY A 601 8.64 -6.06 -25.75
N LYS A 602 8.35 -7.14 -26.51
CA LYS A 602 9.28 -7.71 -27.51
C LYS A 602 9.15 -7.02 -28.85
#